data_400506df72e81bbe6385ea5fef974eca
#
_entry.id   400506df72e81bbe6385ea5fef974eca
#
_cell.length_a   1.000
_cell.length_b   1.000
_cell.length_c   1.000
_cell.angle_alpha   90.00
_cell.angle_beta   90.00
_cell.angle_gamma   90.00
#
_symmetry.space_group_name_H-M   'P 1'
#
loop_
_entity.id
_entity.type
_entity.pdbx_description
1 polymer ?
#
loop_
_entity_poly.entity_id
_entity_poly.type
_entity_poly.pdbx_seq_one_letter_code
_entity_poly.pdbx_strand_id
1 'polypeptide(L)'
;MEQDYTDLIHSFHETWDTFPGVARIVDRFHHTLAVNPFAEKQGMKVGEICAARKSPENHRGCLKLKVLSTGKAGIDRPSEGKIRGWLPVKGYPDVVIHFSLTLPEVAEWAGK
;
A
#
# COMPACT_ATOMS: atom_id res chain seq x y z
N MET A 1 10.29 -11.57 19.46
CA MET A 1 10.47 -12.47 18.29
C MET A 1 9.97 -11.78 17.03
N GLU A 2 10.77 -11.73 16.01
CA GLU A 2 10.36 -11.11 14.77
C GLU A 2 9.33 -11.96 14.05
N GLN A 3 8.34 -11.29 13.51
CA GLN A 3 7.33 -11.96 12.72
C GLN A 3 7.88 -12.27 11.33
N ASP A 4 7.63 -13.49 10.85
CA ASP A 4 8.02 -13.90 9.52
C ASP A 4 6.94 -13.48 8.52
N TYR A 5 7.30 -12.68 7.54
CA TYR A 5 6.37 -12.18 6.54
C TYR A 5 6.42 -12.96 5.21
N THR A 6 7.16 -14.06 5.16
CA THR A 6 7.36 -14.81 3.92
C THR A 6 6.04 -15.23 3.27
N ASP A 7 5.15 -15.83 4.05
CA ASP A 7 3.86 -16.29 3.52
C ASP A 7 2.98 -15.12 3.10
N LEU A 8 3.01 -14.03 3.87
CA LEU A 8 2.25 -12.85 3.53
C LEU A 8 2.72 -12.25 2.21
N ILE A 9 4.03 -12.13 2.03
CA ILE A 9 4.60 -11.56 0.82
C ILE A 9 4.24 -12.42 -0.39
N HIS A 10 4.32 -13.74 -0.24
CA HIS A 10 3.94 -14.67 -1.31
C HIS A 10 2.47 -14.48 -1.70
N SER A 11 1.58 -14.47 -0.72
CA SER A 11 0.14 -14.28 -0.96
C SER A 11 -0.15 -12.90 -1.58
N PHE A 12 0.60 -11.89 -1.14
CA PHE A 12 0.47 -10.55 -1.69
C PHE A 12 0.74 -10.57 -3.20
N HIS A 13 1.84 -11.18 -3.63
CA HIS A 13 2.17 -11.25 -5.05
C HIS A 13 1.14 -12.04 -5.85
N GLU A 14 0.58 -13.09 -5.29
CA GLU A 14 -0.45 -13.86 -5.97
C GLU A 14 -1.73 -13.05 -6.22
N THR A 15 -1.99 -12.07 -5.36
CA THR A 15 -3.23 -11.29 -5.41
C THR A 15 -3.04 -9.94 -6.07
N TRP A 16 -1.95 -9.25 -5.74
CA TRP A 16 -1.79 -7.84 -6.09
C TRP A 16 -0.90 -7.56 -7.29
N ASP A 17 -0.21 -8.57 -7.83
CA ASP A 17 0.67 -8.34 -8.98
C ASP A 17 -0.10 -7.90 -10.23
N THR A 18 -1.37 -8.27 -10.34
CA THR A 18 -2.21 -7.87 -11.47
C THR A 18 -3.04 -6.63 -11.19
N PHE A 19 -2.90 -6.05 -10.00
CA PHE A 19 -3.63 -4.84 -9.64
C PHE A 19 -3.19 -3.67 -10.54
N PRO A 20 -4.13 -2.91 -11.14
CA PRO A 20 -3.80 -1.84 -12.10
C PRO A 20 -3.39 -0.53 -11.44
N GLY A 21 -2.72 -0.59 -10.34
CA GLY A 21 -2.21 0.57 -9.61
C GLY A 21 -1.09 0.14 -8.69
N VAL A 22 -0.65 1.07 -7.84
CA VAL A 22 0.40 0.80 -6.87
C VAL A 22 -0.16 -0.02 -5.71
N ALA A 23 0.54 -1.08 -5.32
CA ALA A 23 0.24 -1.83 -4.11
C ALA A 23 1.54 -2.21 -3.41
N ARG A 24 1.58 -2.03 -2.10
CA ARG A 24 2.77 -2.31 -1.27
C ARG A 24 2.33 -2.86 0.07
N ILE A 25 3.21 -3.66 0.69
CA ILE A 25 3.09 -3.98 2.10
C ILE A 25 4.04 -3.05 2.85
N VAL A 26 3.51 -2.30 3.83
CA VAL A 26 4.30 -1.35 4.62
C VAL A 26 4.07 -1.64 6.10
N ASP A 27 5.15 -1.67 6.89
CA ASP A 27 5.02 -1.91 8.33
C ASP A 27 4.79 -0.60 9.09
N ARG A 28 4.58 -0.72 10.42
CA ARG A 28 4.31 0.46 11.26
C ARG A 28 5.50 1.42 11.32
N PHE A 29 6.70 0.96 10.99
CA PHE A 29 7.91 1.78 11.00
C PHE A 29 8.20 2.37 9.62
N HIS A 30 7.26 2.27 8.69
CA HIS A 30 7.35 2.82 7.34
C HIS A 30 8.31 2.06 6.40
N HIS A 31 8.66 0.82 6.75
CA HIS A 31 9.47 -0.01 5.86
C HIS A 31 8.60 -0.66 4.81
N THR A 32 9.05 -0.66 3.57
CA THR A 32 8.38 -1.33 2.46
C THR A 32 8.84 -2.77 2.41
N LEU A 33 7.91 -3.70 2.63
CA LEU A 33 8.22 -5.13 2.68
C LEU A 33 7.98 -5.83 1.34
N ALA A 34 7.09 -5.31 0.52
CA ALA A 34 6.80 -5.85 -0.80
C ALA A 34 6.19 -4.77 -1.68
N VAL A 35 6.40 -4.89 -2.99
CA VAL A 35 5.83 -3.99 -3.99
C VAL A 35 5.33 -4.84 -5.16
N ASN A 36 4.22 -4.42 -5.78
CA ASN A 36 3.74 -5.11 -6.97
C ASN A 36 4.47 -4.57 -8.23
N PRO A 37 4.33 -5.23 -9.40
CA PRO A 37 5.04 -4.77 -10.60
C PRO A 37 4.72 -3.34 -11.00
N PHE A 38 3.48 -2.89 -10.81
CA PHE A 38 3.12 -1.50 -11.12
C PHE A 38 3.91 -0.53 -10.25
N ALA A 39 4.01 -0.80 -8.93
CA ALA A 39 4.78 0.04 -8.01
C ALA A 39 6.27 0.03 -8.37
N GLU A 40 6.79 -1.13 -8.74
CA GLU A 40 8.20 -1.26 -9.15
C GLU A 40 8.50 -0.39 -10.36
N LYS A 41 7.60 -0.32 -11.33
CA LYS A 41 7.75 0.54 -12.51
C LYS A 41 7.74 2.01 -12.14
N GLN A 42 7.13 2.37 -11.01
CA GLN A 42 7.13 3.74 -10.51
C GLN A 42 8.40 4.07 -9.72
N GLY A 43 9.33 3.13 -9.62
CA GLY A 43 10.58 3.33 -8.90
C GLY A 43 10.55 2.93 -7.43
N MET A 44 9.48 2.30 -6.98
CA MET A 44 9.37 1.84 -5.61
C MET A 44 10.11 0.52 -5.41
N LYS A 45 10.75 0.36 -4.27
CA LYS A 45 11.58 -0.82 -4.00
C LYS A 45 11.35 -1.35 -2.60
N VAL A 46 11.49 -2.67 -2.46
CA VAL A 46 11.50 -3.31 -1.15
C VAL A 46 12.67 -2.73 -0.33
N GLY A 47 12.44 -2.52 0.93
CA GLY A 47 13.44 -1.97 1.85
C GLY A 47 13.45 -0.46 1.94
N GLU A 48 12.73 0.23 1.06
CA GLU A 48 12.63 1.68 1.13
C GLU A 48 11.81 2.14 2.32
N ILE A 49 12.16 3.32 2.81
CA ILE A 49 11.32 4.01 3.79
C ILE A 49 10.18 4.68 3.02
N CYS A 50 8.96 4.53 3.53
CA CYS A 50 7.78 5.15 2.93
C CYS A 50 8.01 6.64 2.69
N ALA A 51 7.59 7.14 1.53
CA ALA A 51 7.77 8.55 1.15
C ALA A 51 7.21 9.52 2.18
N ALA A 52 6.15 9.13 2.89
CA ALA A 52 5.56 9.95 3.93
C ALA A 52 6.57 10.30 5.03
N ARG A 53 7.53 9.42 5.28
CA ARG A 53 8.57 9.68 6.28
C ARG A 53 9.63 10.66 5.78
N LYS A 54 9.86 10.67 4.47
CA LYS A 54 10.85 11.57 3.87
C LYS A 54 10.31 12.98 3.71
N SER A 55 9.00 13.13 3.62
CA SER A 55 8.35 14.41 3.42
C SER A 55 7.14 14.52 4.35
N PRO A 56 7.20 15.41 5.36
CA PRO A 56 6.05 15.60 6.27
C PRO A 56 4.75 15.94 5.54
N GLU A 57 4.85 16.57 4.39
CA GLU A 57 3.67 16.92 3.60
C GLU A 57 2.94 15.69 3.10
N ASN A 58 3.67 14.60 2.79
CA ASN A 58 3.07 13.36 2.35
C ASN A 58 2.43 12.57 3.49
N HIS A 59 2.68 13.00 4.74
CA HIS A 59 2.02 12.38 5.90
C HIS A 59 0.57 12.84 6.02
N ARG A 60 0.23 13.95 5.43
CA ARG A 60 -1.14 14.44 5.51
C ARG A 60 -2.07 13.45 4.85
N GLY A 61 -3.10 13.05 5.59
CA GLY A 61 -4.07 12.10 5.09
C GLY A 61 -3.62 10.65 5.12
N CYS A 62 -2.39 10.37 5.57
CA CYS A 62 -1.95 8.98 5.69
C CYS A 62 -2.67 8.32 6.86
N LEU A 63 -3.44 7.28 6.57
CA LEU A 63 -4.26 6.59 7.55
C LEU A 63 -3.61 5.33 8.11
N LYS A 64 -2.35 5.07 7.77
CA LYS A 64 -1.70 3.81 8.16
C LYS A 64 -1.77 3.54 9.66
N LEU A 65 -1.38 4.49 10.49
CA LEU A 65 -1.36 4.29 11.93
C LEU A 65 -2.77 4.12 12.50
N LYS A 66 -3.74 4.83 11.94
CA LYS A 66 -5.13 4.67 12.35
C LYS A 66 -5.65 3.28 11.99
N VAL A 67 -5.33 2.79 10.81
CA VAL A 67 -5.72 1.44 10.38
C VAL A 67 -5.08 0.39 11.28
N LEU A 68 -3.81 0.56 11.62
CA LEU A 68 -3.11 -0.38 12.50
C LEU A 68 -3.71 -0.39 13.90
N SER A 69 -4.13 0.77 14.42
CA SER A 69 -4.68 0.84 15.77
C SER A 69 -6.14 0.37 15.84
N THR A 70 -6.92 0.56 14.79
CA THR A 70 -8.34 0.20 14.80
C THR A 70 -8.66 -1.14 14.16
N GLY A 71 -7.77 -1.65 13.32
CA GLY A 71 -8.01 -2.88 12.56
C GLY A 71 -9.05 -2.73 11.46
N LYS A 72 -9.37 -1.50 11.09
CA LYS A 72 -10.36 -1.20 10.05
C LYS A 72 -9.68 -0.55 8.86
N ALA A 73 -10.10 -0.91 7.65
CA ALA A 73 -9.57 -0.32 6.43
C ALA A 73 -9.81 1.19 6.40
N GLY A 74 -8.86 1.91 5.83
CA GLY A 74 -8.99 3.35 5.59
C GLY A 74 -8.86 3.63 4.11
N ILE A 75 -9.70 4.52 3.60
CA ILE A 75 -9.70 4.92 2.19
C ILE A 75 -9.85 6.43 2.13
N ASP A 76 -9.09 7.09 1.25
CA ASP A 76 -9.25 8.51 1.03
C ASP A 76 -9.08 8.85 -0.46
N ARG A 77 -9.34 10.11 -0.78
CA ARG A 77 -9.16 10.67 -2.12
C ARG A 77 -8.29 11.91 -1.99
N PRO A 78 -6.95 11.75 -2.09
CA PRO A 78 -6.04 12.88 -1.90
C PRO A 78 -6.18 13.95 -2.99
N SER A 79 -6.69 13.58 -4.15
CA SER A 79 -6.94 14.53 -5.23
C SER A 79 -8.04 13.95 -6.12
N GLU A 80 -8.56 14.78 -7.00
CA GLU A 80 -9.52 14.33 -7.97
C GLU A 80 -8.87 13.28 -8.87
N GLY A 81 -9.56 12.18 -9.08
CA GLY A 81 -9.07 11.10 -9.91
C GLY A 81 -8.10 10.15 -9.24
N LYS A 82 -7.88 10.28 -7.92
CA LYS A 82 -6.99 9.38 -7.21
C LYS A 82 -7.64 8.84 -5.94
N ILE A 83 -7.49 7.56 -5.71
CA ILE A 83 -7.98 6.87 -4.51
C ILE A 83 -6.79 6.19 -3.85
N ARG A 84 -6.69 6.31 -2.53
CA ARG A 84 -5.69 5.58 -1.74
C ARG A 84 -6.41 4.75 -0.70
N GLY A 85 -5.80 3.63 -0.34
CA GLY A 85 -6.33 2.77 0.71
C GLY A 85 -5.23 2.13 1.53
N TRP A 86 -5.57 1.83 2.77
CA TRP A 86 -4.72 1.11 3.71
C TRP A 86 -5.57 -0.01 4.29
N LEU A 87 -5.16 -1.26 4.05
CA LEU A 87 -5.93 -2.43 4.46
C LEU A 87 -5.19 -3.13 5.58
N PRO A 88 -5.87 -3.42 6.71
CA PRO A 88 -5.24 -4.24 7.74
C PRO A 88 -5.12 -5.66 7.23
N VAL A 89 -4.12 -6.38 7.73
CA VAL A 89 -3.89 -7.77 7.32
C VAL A 89 -4.15 -8.67 8.51
N LYS A 90 -5.11 -9.57 8.37
CA LYS A 90 -5.47 -10.50 9.42
C LYS A 90 -4.27 -11.39 9.76
N GLY A 91 -3.92 -11.46 11.04
CA GLY A 91 -2.77 -12.25 11.49
C GLY A 91 -1.44 -11.49 11.48
N TYR A 92 -1.42 -10.25 10.96
CA TYR A 92 -0.21 -9.43 10.88
C TYR A 92 -0.51 -8.02 11.35
N PRO A 93 -0.60 -7.80 12.68
CA PRO A 93 -1.09 -6.54 13.23
C PRO A 93 -0.17 -5.33 13.02
N ASP A 94 1.06 -5.55 12.55
CA ASP A 94 2.03 -4.47 12.37
C ASP A 94 2.19 -4.02 10.92
N VAL A 95 1.39 -4.56 10.00
CA VAL A 95 1.52 -4.20 8.59
C VAL A 95 0.18 -3.84 7.99
N VAL A 96 0.25 -3.06 6.91
CA VAL A 96 -0.91 -2.74 6.07
C VAL A 96 -0.54 -3.00 4.62
N ILE A 97 -1.55 -3.28 3.81
CA ILE A 97 -1.40 -3.22 2.35
C ILE A 97 -1.86 -1.81 1.97
N HIS A 98 -0.94 -1.02 1.43
CA HIS A 98 -1.23 0.33 0.97
C HIS A 98 -1.32 0.31 -0.55
N PHE A 99 -2.46 0.76 -1.07
CA PHE A 99 -2.64 0.84 -2.51
C PHE A 99 -3.03 2.24 -2.93
N SER A 100 -2.77 2.57 -4.20
CA SER A 100 -3.30 3.79 -4.79
C SER A 100 -3.69 3.51 -6.24
N LEU A 101 -4.73 4.18 -6.69
CA LEU A 101 -5.30 3.97 -8.00
C LEU A 101 -5.67 5.34 -8.58
N THR A 102 -5.26 5.57 -9.82
CA THR A 102 -5.57 6.81 -10.52
C THR A 102 -6.69 6.54 -11.52
N LEU A 103 -7.72 7.40 -11.51
CA LEU A 103 -8.89 7.19 -12.37
C LEU A 103 -8.59 7.00 -13.86
N PRO A 104 -7.63 7.70 -14.47
CA PRO A 104 -7.29 7.43 -15.86
C PRO A 104 -6.90 5.97 -16.10
N GLU A 105 -6.17 5.36 -15.14
CA GLU A 105 -5.81 3.95 -15.24
C GLU A 105 -7.03 3.05 -15.12
N VAL A 106 -7.93 3.39 -14.20
CA VAL A 106 -9.17 2.65 -14.00
C VAL A 106 -10.06 2.77 -15.22
N ALA A 107 -10.21 3.98 -15.75
CA ALA A 107 -11.05 4.21 -16.93
C ALA A 107 -10.54 3.42 -18.12
N GLU A 108 -9.23 3.42 -18.33
CA GLU A 108 -8.61 2.68 -19.41
C GLU A 108 -8.84 1.17 -19.26
N TRP A 109 -8.66 0.67 -18.05
CA TRP A 109 -8.86 -0.74 -17.75
C TRP A 109 -10.33 -1.14 -17.88
N ALA A 110 -11.25 -0.33 -17.38
CA ALA A 110 -12.68 -0.63 -17.39
C ALA A 110 -13.29 -0.48 -18.78
N GLY A 111 -12.66 0.30 -19.64
CA GLY A 111 -13.16 0.53 -21.00
C GLY A 111 -12.93 -0.60 -21.99
N LYS A 112 -12.32 -1.68 -21.52
CA LYS A 112 -12.00 -2.81 -22.39
C LYS A 112 -13.14 -3.86 -22.46
#